data_69cbd3d7856c11fc1931ac7fafb59ad0
#
_entry.id   69cbd3d7856c11fc1931ac7fafb59ad0
#
_cell.length_a   1.000
_cell.length_b   1.000
_cell.length_c   1.000
_cell.angle_alpha   90.00
_cell.angle_beta   90.00
_cell.angle_gamma   90.00
#
_symmetry.space_group_name_H-M   'P 1'
#
loop_
_entity.id
_entity.type
_entity.pdbx_description
1 polymer ?
#
loop_
_entity_poly.entity_id
_entity_poly.type
_entity_poly.pdbx_seq_one_letter_code
_entity_poly.pdbx_strand_id
1 'polypeptide(L)'
;MSSKVILKAEDLDGYLTEKDQDYLSKLDKLYDEAMESFKVLSAGGFSSTMATEEKKIISLYNEMGQVMQDVCKEVPGLKVFSFETQEESHAEASRVIAKLRDVKTGHQEFLYYTQRAFEMLFKLAYTTNHSDNKNY
;
A
#
# COMPACT_ATOMS: atom_id res chain seq x y z
N MET A 1 19.36 0.73 27.03
CA MET A 1 18.66 1.25 25.83
C MET A 1 18.62 0.13 24.79
N SER A 2 17.45 -0.42 24.53
CA SER A 2 17.28 -1.42 23.47
C SER A 2 17.40 -0.69 22.13
N SER A 3 18.46 -0.93 21.38
CA SER A 3 18.59 -0.45 20.01
C SER A 3 17.51 -1.13 19.17
N LYS A 4 16.55 -0.35 18.63
CA LYS A 4 15.63 -0.86 17.64
C LYS A 4 16.45 -1.29 16.42
N VAL A 5 16.53 -2.59 16.20
CA VAL A 5 17.07 -3.12 14.94
C VAL A 5 15.99 -2.92 13.89
N ILE A 6 16.21 -1.98 12.98
CA ILE A 6 15.37 -1.81 11.80
C ILE A 6 16.09 -2.56 10.67
N LEU A 7 15.56 -3.71 10.30
CA LEU A 7 16.02 -4.43 9.10
C LEU A 7 15.59 -3.65 7.86
N LYS A 8 16.55 -3.29 7.02
CA LYS A 8 16.32 -2.71 5.71
C LYS A 8 16.54 -3.79 4.64
N ALA A 9 15.96 -3.58 3.45
CA ALA A 9 16.20 -4.48 2.31
C ALA A 9 17.69 -4.60 1.97
N GLU A 10 18.46 -3.54 2.16
CA GLU A 10 19.92 -3.50 2.02
C GLU A 10 20.63 -4.51 2.94
N ASP A 11 20.08 -4.80 4.11
CA ASP A 11 20.65 -5.77 5.06
C ASP A 11 20.50 -7.22 4.56
N LEU A 12 19.69 -7.44 3.52
CA LEU A 12 19.45 -8.72 2.85
C LEU A 12 20.23 -8.85 1.53
N ASP A 13 21.14 -7.93 1.25
CA ASP A 13 21.84 -7.80 -0.04
C ASP A 13 22.51 -9.09 -0.52
N GLY A 14 23.06 -9.89 0.39
CA GLY A 14 23.62 -11.20 0.06
C GLY A 14 22.63 -12.28 -0.38
N TYR A 15 21.32 -12.01 -0.29
CA TYR A 15 20.23 -12.95 -0.64
C TYR A 15 19.38 -12.50 -1.82
N LEU A 16 19.58 -11.27 -2.29
CA LEU A 16 18.82 -10.71 -3.39
C LEU A 16 19.54 -10.95 -4.72
N THR A 17 18.80 -11.41 -5.71
CA THR A 17 19.30 -11.49 -7.09
C THR A 17 19.32 -10.10 -7.74
N GLU A 18 20.05 -9.94 -8.85
CA GLU A 18 20.03 -8.69 -9.63
C GLU A 18 18.59 -8.29 -10.03
N LYS A 19 17.76 -9.26 -10.32
CA LYS A 19 16.36 -9.05 -10.67
C LYS A 19 15.53 -8.55 -9.48
N ASP A 20 15.80 -9.08 -8.29
CA ASP A 20 15.15 -8.60 -7.07
C ASP A 20 15.55 -7.14 -6.77
N GLN A 21 16.79 -6.78 -7.01
CA GLN A 21 17.29 -5.40 -6.88
C GLN A 21 16.61 -4.45 -7.87
N ASP A 22 16.37 -4.89 -9.11
CA ASP A 22 15.62 -4.11 -10.10
C ASP A 22 14.18 -3.86 -9.66
N TYR A 23 13.51 -4.87 -9.11
CA TYR A 23 12.16 -4.72 -8.57
C TYR A 23 12.12 -3.78 -7.37
N LEU A 24 13.06 -3.91 -6.45
CA LEU A 24 13.17 -3.00 -5.30
C LEU A 24 13.38 -1.56 -5.77
N SER A 25 14.27 -1.32 -6.73
CA SER A 25 14.53 0.02 -7.26
C SER A 25 13.28 0.65 -7.89
N LYS A 26 12.43 -0.15 -8.56
CA LYS A 26 11.15 0.33 -9.10
C LYS A 26 10.16 0.70 -8.00
N LEU A 27 10.03 -0.17 -6.98
CA LEU A 27 9.14 0.07 -5.85
C LEU A 27 9.58 1.29 -5.04
N ASP A 28 10.87 1.47 -4.80
CA ASP A 28 11.42 2.61 -4.08
C ASP A 28 11.10 3.95 -4.80
N LYS A 29 11.23 4.00 -6.13
CA LYS A 29 10.87 5.19 -6.91
C LYS A 29 9.38 5.53 -6.74
N LEU A 30 8.51 4.54 -6.88
CA LEU A 30 7.07 4.74 -6.73
C LEU A 30 6.70 5.17 -5.30
N TYR A 31 7.39 4.60 -4.31
CA TYR A 31 7.24 4.97 -2.92
C TYR A 31 7.67 6.40 -2.66
N ASP A 32 8.83 6.82 -3.17
CA ASP A 32 9.34 8.17 -3.01
C ASP A 32 8.40 9.21 -3.64
N GLU A 33 7.87 8.92 -4.84
CA GLU A 33 6.87 9.77 -5.49
C GLU A 33 5.58 9.87 -4.68
N ALA A 34 5.11 8.78 -4.09
CA ALA A 34 3.95 8.79 -3.21
C ALA A 34 4.23 9.61 -1.94
N MET A 35 5.43 9.51 -1.37
CA MET A 35 5.84 10.31 -0.20
C MET A 35 5.88 11.79 -0.49
N GLU A 36 6.33 12.22 -1.68
CA GLU A 36 6.26 13.64 -2.07
C GLU A 36 4.81 14.13 -2.17
N SER A 37 3.91 13.35 -2.78
CA SER A 37 2.50 13.69 -2.85
C SER A 37 1.86 13.78 -1.44
N PHE A 38 2.23 12.89 -0.52
CA PHE A 38 1.79 12.99 0.88
C PHE A 38 2.29 14.25 1.60
N LYS A 39 3.51 14.70 1.32
CA LYS A 39 4.02 15.97 1.87
C LYS A 39 3.17 17.15 1.40
N VAL A 40 2.81 17.18 0.11
CA VAL A 40 1.95 18.22 -0.45
C VAL A 40 0.58 18.21 0.23
N LEU A 41 -0.04 17.04 0.40
CA LEU A 41 -1.33 16.90 1.08
C LEU A 41 -1.25 17.34 2.55
N SER A 42 -0.15 17.01 3.23
CA SER A 42 0.06 17.38 4.64
C SER A 42 0.28 18.88 4.84
N ALA A 43 0.88 19.56 3.86
CA ALA A 43 1.10 20.98 3.90
C ALA A 43 -0.20 21.80 3.75
N GLY A 44 -1.26 21.17 3.24
CA GLY A 44 -2.52 21.82 2.92
C GLY A 44 -2.40 22.70 1.66
N GLY A 45 -3.52 23.02 1.06
CA GLY A 45 -3.51 23.85 -0.15
C GLY A 45 -4.91 24.02 -0.73
N PHE A 46 -4.98 24.51 -1.95
CA PHE A 46 -6.23 24.64 -2.68
C PHE A 46 -6.84 23.25 -2.96
N SER A 47 -8.15 23.17 -2.84
CA SER A 47 -8.91 21.92 -3.02
C SER A 47 -8.60 21.19 -4.34
N SER A 48 -8.34 21.94 -5.43
CA SER A 48 -7.96 21.37 -6.73
C SER A 48 -6.60 20.68 -6.72
N THR A 49 -5.62 21.23 -6.00
CA THR A 49 -4.29 20.64 -5.85
C THR A 49 -4.38 19.36 -5.04
N MET A 50 -5.15 19.37 -3.95
CA MET A 50 -5.35 18.19 -3.11
C MET A 50 -6.00 17.04 -3.89
N ALA A 51 -7.06 17.32 -4.66
CA ALA A 51 -7.73 16.32 -5.49
C ALA A 51 -6.79 15.73 -6.57
N THR A 52 -5.87 16.52 -7.09
CA THR A 52 -4.88 16.04 -8.07
C THR A 52 -3.86 15.13 -7.41
N GLU A 53 -3.34 15.50 -6.23
CA GLU A 53 -2.37 14.68 -5.51
C GLU A 53 -3.00 13.37 -4.98
N GLU A 54 -4.25 13.39 -4.54
CA GLU A 54 -4.97 12.17 -4.18
C GLU A 54 -5.07 11.19 -5.35
N LYS A 55 -5.45 11.67 -6.53
CA LYS A 55 -5.50 10.83 -7.75
C LYS A 55 -4.13 10.29 -8.12
N LYS A 56 -3.08 11.09 -7.98
CA LYS A 56 -1.70 10.66 -8.22
C LYS A 56 -1.30 9.54 -7.26
N ILE A 57 -1.58 9.67 -5.98
CA ILE A 57 -1.30 8.62 -4.98
C ILE A 57 -2.03 7.32 -5.31
N ILE A 58 -3.29 7.39 -5.71
CA ILE A 58 -4.08 6.23 -6.12
C ILE A 58 -3.40 5.52 -7.30
N SER A 59 -3.00 6.29 -8.32
CA SER A 59 -2.31 5.75 -9.49
C SER A 59 -0.99 5.09 -9.12
N LEU A 60 -0.18 5.71 -8.24
CA LEU A 60 1.08 5.16 -7.77
C LEU A 60 0.89 3.85 -6.98
N TYR A 61 -0.12 3.77 -6.13
CA TYR A 61 -0.42 2.52 -5.41
C TYR A 61 -0.91 1.40 -6.33
N ASN A 62 -1.69 1.73 -7.36
CA ASN A 62 -2.09 0.74 -8.37
C ASN A 62 -0.87 0.22 -9.15
N GLU A 63 0.06 1.10 -9.49
CA GLU A 63 1.30 0.72 -10.15
C GLU A 63 2.20 -0.13 -9.24
N MET A 64 2.35 0.21 -7.96
CA MET A 64 3.03 -0.64 -6.98
C MET A 64 2.39 -2.02 -6.89
N GLY A 65 1.06 -2.09 -6.84
CA GLY A 65 0.30 -3.34 -6.83
C GLY A 65 0.60 -4.19 -8.06
N GLN A 66 0.68 -3.57 -9.24
CA GLN A 66 1.03 -4.25 -10.48
C GLN A 66 2.46 -4.80 -10.46
N VAL A 67 3.44 -4.02 -10.00
CA VAL A 67 4.83 -4.47 -9.82
C VAL A 67 4.89 -5.65 -8.87
N MET A 68 4.18 -5.60 -7.73
CA MET A 68 4.13 -6.71 -6.78
C MET A 68 3.51 -7.96 -7.39
N GLN A 69 2.46 -7.83 -8.21
CA GLN A 69 1.86 -8.96 -8.93
C GLN A 69 2.86 -9.58 -9.91
N ASP A 70 3.62 -8.76 -10.63
CA ASP A 70 4.61 -9.24 -11.59
C ASP A 70 5.77 -9.98 -10.90
N VAL A 71 6.25 -9.48 -9.77
CA VAL A 71 7.22 -10.18 -8.92
C VAL A 71 6.71 -11.55 -8.50
N CYS A 72 5.46 -11.61 -8.03
CA CYS A 72 4.90 -12.83 -7.47
C CYS A 72 4.48 -13.87 -8.52
N LYS A 73 4.32 -13.49 -9.79
CA LYS A 73 4.05 -14.45 -10.90
C LYS A 73 5.13 -15.53 -11.03
N GLU A 74 6.35 -15.21 -10.64
CA GLU A 74 7.49 -16.11 -10.73
C GLU A 74 7.66 -17.01 -9.52
N VAL A 75 6.90 -16.77 -8.44
CA VAL A 75 6.97 -17.56 -7.21
C VAL A 75 5.78 -18.52 -7.14
N PRO A 76 6.00 -19.84 -7.33
CA PRO A 76 4.92 -20.80 -7.26
C PRO A 76 4.21 -20.77 -5.90
N GLY A 77 2.89 -20.70 -5.93
CA GLY A 77 2.08 -20.74 -4.71
C GLY A 77 1.84 -19.37 -4.05
N LEU A 78 2.47 -18.29 -4.54
CA LEU A 78 2.20 -16.94 -4.08
C LEU A 78 1.31 -16.19 -5.07
N LYS A 79 0.18 -15.66 -4.59
CA LYS A 79 -0.73 -14.83 -5.37
C LYS A 79 -0.92 -13.51 -4.65
N VAL A 80 -0.67 -12.41 -5.35
CA VAL A 80 -0.93 -11.05 -4.86
C VAL A 80 -2.14 -10.51 -5.59
N PHE A 81 -3.08 -9.97 -4.82
CA PHE A 81 -4.27 -9.31 -5.32
C PHE A 81 -4.19 -7.82 -5.00
N SER A 82 -4.46 -6.99 -5.98
CA SER A 82 -4.67 -5.57 -5.82
C SER A 82 -6.16 -5.28 -6.03
N PHE A 83 -6.78 -4.63 -5.08
CA PHE A 83 -8.20 -4.29 -5.14
C PHE A 83 -8.35 -2.79 -5.28
N GLU A 84 -9.10 -2.34 -6.29
CA GLU A 84 -9.53 -0.96 -6.36
C GLU A 84 -10.59 -0.71 -5.29
N THR A 85 -10.37 0.31 -4.46
CA THR A 85 -11.39 0.76 -3.51
C THR A 85 -12.40 1.63 -4.23
N GLN A 86 -13.68 1.39 -4.00
CA GLN A 86 -14.74 2.28 -4.47
C GLN A 86 -14.54 3.68 -3.88
N GLU A 87 -14.88 4.74 -4.62
CA GLU A 87 -14.71 6.14 -4.18
C GLU A 87 -15.24 6.39 -2.77
N GLU A 88 -16.37 5.80 -2.42
CA GLU A 88 -17.03 5.92 -1.12
C GLU A 88 -16.17 5.35 0.04
N SER A 89 -15.36 4.33 -0.22
CA SER A 89 -14.49 3.69 0.77
C SER A 89 -13.08 4.30 0.81
N HIS A 90 -12.77 5.18 -0.14
CA HIS A 90 -11.41 5.71 -0.34
C HIS A 90 -10.93 6.55 0.85
N ALA A 91 -11.80 7.41 1.37
CA ALA A 91 -11.46 8.26 2.52
C ALA A 91 -11.20 7.44 3.78
N GLU A 92 -11.93 6.33 3.98
CA GLU A 92 -11.71 5.43 5.11
C GLU A 92 -10.40 4.67 4.95
N ALA A 93 -10.12 4.11 3.77
CA ALA A 93 -8.87 3.40 3.48
C ALA A 93 -7.66 4.32 3.69
N SER A 94 -7.71 5.54 3.18
CA SER A 94 -6.65 6.54 3.35
C SER A 94 -6.41 6.88 4.81
N ARG A 95 -7.47 7.01 5.61
CA ARG A 95 -7.37 7.26 7.06
C ARG A 95 -6.72 6.09 7.79
N VAL A 96 -7.13 4.87 7.50
CA VAL A 96 -6.56 3.65 8.09
C VAL A 96 -5.07 3.56 7.78
N ILE A 97 -4.68 3.75 6.52
CA ILE A 97 -3.27 3.73 6.09
C ILE A 97 -2.47 4.84 6.79
N ALA A 98 -3.00 6.07 6.83
CA ALA A 98 -2.34 7.19 7.49
C ALA A 98 -2.06 6.90 8.96
N LYS A 99 -3.02 6.33 9.67
CA LYS A 99 -2.88 5.96 11.09
C LYS A 99 -1.89 4.82 11.32
N LEU A 100 -1.87 3.81 10.45
CA LEU A 100 -0.89 2.73 10.54
C LEU A 100 0.55 3.19 10.28
N ARG A 101 0.73 4.27 9.52
CA ARG A 101 2.05 4.84 9.20
C ARG A 101 2.51 5.91 10.18
N ASP A 102 1.61 6.48 10.97
CA ASP A 102 1.96 7.53 11.92
C ASP A 102 2.71 6.94 13.12
N VAL A 103 3.96 7.35 13.30
CA VAL A 103 4.81 6.94 14.42
C VAL A 103 4.26 7.35 15.78
N LYS A 104 3.32 8.29 15.82
CA LYS A 104 2.65 8.75 17.03
C LYS A 104 1.43 7.91 17.40
N THR A 105 0.98 7.04 16.51
CA THR A 105 -0.14 6.13 16.79
C THR A 105 0.21 5.21 17.95
N GLY A 106 -0.55 5.29 19.02
CA GLY A 106 -0.37 4.47 20.21
C GLY A 106 -0.69 2.99 19.95
N HIS A 107 -0.18 2.09 20.81
CA HIS A 107 -0.32 0.65 20.62
C HIS A 107 -1.78 0.18 20.45
N GLN A 108 -2.70 0.66 21.28
CA GLN A 108 -4.12 0.27 21.20
C GLN A 108 -4.78 0.81 19.90
N GLU A 109 -4.46 2.04 19.54
CA GLU A 109 -4.94 2.66 18.32
C GLU A 109 -4.40 1.92 17.07
N PHE A 110 -3.12 1.53 17.10
CA PHE A 110 -2.51 0.74 16.05
C PHE A 110 -3.20 -0.62 15.87
N LEU A 111 -3.49 -1.33 16.94
CA LEU A 111 -4.24 -2.59 16.89
C LEU A 111 -5.63 -2.41 16.29
N TYR A 112 -6.34 -1.36 16.68
CA TYR A 112 -7.65 -1.03 16.12
C TYR A 112 -7.59 -0.81 14.61
N TYR A 113 -6.66 0.01 14.13
CA TYR A 113 -6.53 0.27 12.69
C TYR A 113 -6.01 -0.94 11.92
N THR A 114 -5.18 -1.78 12.53
CA THR A 114 -4.77 -3.06 11.94
C THR A 114 -5.97 -3.97 11.72
N GLN A 115 -6.81 -4.15 12.73
CA GLN A 115 -8.04 -4.93 12.61
C GLN A 115 -8.95 -4.34 11.52
N ARG A 116 -9.11 -3.03 11.49
CA ARG A 116 -9.94 -2.35 10.50
C ARG A 116 -9.42 -2.55 9.07
N ALA A 117 -8.09 -2.52 8.88
CA ALA A 117 -7.46 -2.80 7.59
C ALA A 117 -7.77 -4.22 7.12
N PHE A 118 -7.67 -5.22 8.00
CA PHE A 118 -8.02 -6.60 7.66
C PHE A 118 -9.50 -6.78 7.33
N GLU A 119 -10.41 -6.13 8.06
CA GLU A 119 -11.83 -6.16 7.75
C GLU A 119 -12.13 -5.58 6.36
N MET A 120 -11.49 -4.48 5.99
CA MET A 120 -11.62 -3.87 4.67
C MET A 120 -11.08 -4.78 3.57
N LEU A 121 -9.90 -5.35 3.75
CA LEU A 121 -9.30 -6.30 2.81
C LEU A 121 -10.16 -7.54 2.63
N PHE A 122 -10.70 -8.09 3.72
CA PHE A 122 -11.61 -9.22 3.66
C PHE A 122 -12.87 -8.92 2.84
N LYS A 123 -13.48 -7.75 3.08
CA LYS A 123 -14.64 -7.32 2.29
C LYS A 123 -14.32 -7.23 0.81
N LEU A 124 -13.22 -6.58 0.45
CA LEU A 124 -12.78 -6.44 -0.94
C LEU A 124 -12.55 -7.81 -1.59
N ALA A 125 -11.81 -8.69 -0.92
CA ALA A 125 -11.53 -10.04 -1.41
C ALA A 125 -12.82 -10.87 -1.58
N TYR A 126 -13.74 -10.78 -0.64
CA TYR A 126 -15.00 -11.52 -0.68
C TYR A 126 -15.94 -11.04 -1.79
N THR A 127 -16.08 -9.73 -1.95
CA THR A 127 -16.94 -9.15 -2.98
C THR A 127 -16.41 -9.42 -4.39
N THR A 128 -15.11 -9.40 -4.58
CA THR A 128 -14.48 -9.64 -5.88
C THR A 128 -14.65 -11.09 -6.32
N ASN A 129 -14.49 -12.06 -5.40
CA ASN A 129 -14.65 -13.46 -5.71
C ASN A 129 -16.11 -13.88 -6.01
N HIS A 130 -17.08 -13.11 -5.56
CA HIS A 130 -18.50 -13.40 -5.86
C HIS A 130 -18.99 -12.83 -7.19
N SER A 131 -18.28 -11.86 -7.79
CA SER A 131 -18.68 -11.29 -9.07
C SER A 131 -18.40 -12.22 -10.24
N ASP A 132 -17.42 -13.13 -10.13
CA ASP A 132 -17.05 -14.06 -11.21
C ASP A 132 -17.93 -15.32 -11.27
N ASN A 133 -18.78 -15.59 -10.29
CA ASN A 133 -19.61 -16.81 -10.21
C ASN A 133 -21.12 -16.58 -10.36
N LYS A 134 -21.57 -15.45 -10.87
CA LYS A 134 -22.98 -15.24 -11.23
C LYS A 134 -23.25 -15.61 -12.69
N ASN A 135 -23.13 -16.91 -12.99
CA ASN A 135 -23.89 -17.51 -14.08
C ASN A 135 -25.20 -18.04 -13.52
N TYR A 136 -26.27 -17.27 -13.70
CA TYR A 136 -27.63 -17.75 -13.59
C TYR A 136 -28.10 -18.25 -14.95
#